data_7d145745c3cd16c3552d0a9caf13817f
#
_entry.id   7d145745c3cd16c3552d0a9caf13817f
#
_cell.length_a   1.000
_cell.length_b   1.000
_cell.length_c   1.000
_cell.angle_alpha   90.00
_cell.angle_beta   90.00
_cell.angle_gamma   90.00
#
_symmetry.space_group_name_H-M   'P 1'
#
loop_
_entity.id
_entity.type
_entity.pdbx_description
1 polymer ?
#
loop_
_entity_poly.entity_id
_entity_poly.type
_entity_poly.pdbx_seq_one_letter_code
_entity_poly.pdbx_strand_id
1 'polypeptide(L)'
;EYARFYPQVFARWIENDLQGCVQPTKVITSWLDNDDVLGCNYMATVRNDAQRLCGGTFFFYKRGLQYFLKQNYALWISFPNNHFVSRVEDFTVGSHLKTVYEFGTHYYLSRMGNVRSVMLDTKDDEPLWGEVVHERNVDNDVKMSLDFRFVRDSELLSCFALNRTLNVGRLYCWSRFLPHAIKVFLKHVQWKLTGHKMGL
;
A
#
# COMPACT_ATOMS: atom_id res chain seq x y z
N GLU A 1 11.22 -16.88 13.45
CA GLU A 1 10.48 -18.13 13.14
C GLU A 1 9.08 -17.88 12.60
N TYR A 2 8.32 -16.97 13.18
CA TYR A 2 6.95 -16.67 12.75
C TYR A 2 6.84 -16.26 11.27
N ALA A 3 7.73 -15.41 10.76
CA ALA A 3 7.68 -14.91 9.39
C ALA A 3 7.82 -15.99 8.30
N ARG A 4 8.34 -17.19 8.63
CA ARG A 4 8.48 -18.32 7.69
C ARG A 4 7.26 -19.24 7.68
N PHE A 5 6.45 -19.22 8.73
CA PHE A 5 5.32 -20.15 8.90
C PHE A 5 4.02 -19.63 8.29
N TYR A 6 3.74 -18.35 8.43
CA TYR A 6 2.50 -17.72 7.96
C TYR A 6 2.22 -17.87 6.45
N PRO A 7 3.18 -17.64 5.54
CA PRO A 7 2.90 -17.73 4.10
C PRO A 7 2.33 -19.09 3.68
N GLN A 8 2.85 -20.17 4.26
CA GLN A 8 2.42 -21.53 3.94
C GLN A 8 1.04 -21.86 4.51
N VAL A 9 0.70 -21.34 5.68
CA VAL A 9 -0.61 -21.52 6.30
C VAL A 9 -1.69 -20.84 5.49
N PHE A 10 -1.48 -19.58 5.11
CA PHE A 10 -2.41 -18.84 4.26
C PHE A 10 -2.60 -19.51 2.88
N ALA A 11 -1.52 -19.95 2.26
CA ALA A 11 -1.58 -20.65 0.98
C ALA A 11 -2.47 -21.90 1.09
N ARG A 12 -2.27 -22.72 2.12
CA ARG A 12 -3.08 -23.94 2.35
C ARG A 12 -4.55 -23.64 2.62
N TRP A 13 -4.86 -22.60 3.37
CA TRP A 13 -6.25 -22.21 3.61
C TRP A 13 -6.93 -21.85 2.29
N ILE A 14 -6.31 -21.00 1.48
CA ILE A 14 -6.84 -20.62 0.17
C ILE A 14 -6.97 -21.84 -0.75
N GLU A 15 -5.96 -22.72 -0.80
CA GLU A 15 -6.00 -23.96 -1.58
C GLU A 15 -7.18 -24.86 -1.16
N ASN A 16 -7.44 -25.01 0.14
CA ASN A 16 -8.58 -25.78 0.66
C ASN A 16 -9.93 -25.16 0.27
N ASP A 17 -10.06 -23.84 0.40
CA ASP A 17 -11.29 -23.15 0.03
C ASP A 17 -11.58 -23.23 -1.47
N LEU A 18 -10.53 -23.27 -2.30
CA LEU A 18 -10.64 -23.36 -3.76
C LEU A 18 -10.99 -24.76 -4.26
N GLN A 19 -10.79 -25.83 -3.47
CA GLN A 19 -11.09 -27.20 -3.87
C GLN A 19 -12.57 -27.44 -4.17
N GLY A 20 -13.49 -26.62 -3.60
CA GLY A 20 -14.93 -26.70 -3.85
C GLY A 20 -15.46 -25.74 -4.90
N CYS A 21 -14.63 -24.87 -5.45
CA CYS A 21 -15.03 -23.85 -6.42
C CYS A 21 -14.82 -24.31 -7.85
N VAL A 22 -15.66 -23.79 -8.79
CA VAL A 22 -15.34 -23.81 -10.22
C VAL A 22 -13.93 -23.22 -10.38
N GLN A 23 -13.01 -23.98 -10.93
CA GLN A 23 -11.57 -23.70 -10.89
C GLN A 23 -11.25 -22.28 -11.33
N PRO A 24 -10.74 -21.41 -10.44
CA PRO A 24 -10.24 -20.12 -10.85
C PRO A 24 -8.99 -20.32 -11.70
N THR A 25 -8.85 -19.54 -12.75
CA THR A 25 -7.63 -19.53 -13.57
C THR A 25 -6.52 -18.68 -12.92
N LYS A 26 -6.90 -17.76 -12.08
CA LYS A 26 -5.99 -16.86 -11.36
C LYS A 26 -6.43 -16.66 -9.92
N VAL A 27 -5.45 -16.62 -9.03
CA VAL A 27 -5.63 -16.22 -7.62
C VAL A 27 -4.87 -14.93 -7.38
N ILE A 28 -5.53 -14.01 -6.70
CA ILE A 28 -4.93 -12.72 -6.34
C ILE A 28 -4.93 -12.61 -4.82
N THR A 29 -3.77 -12.32 -4.27
CA THR A 29 -3.61 -12.01 -2.85
C THR A 29 -3.09 -10.59 -2.69
N SER A 30 -3.61 -9.84 -1.73
CA SER A 30 -3.22 -8.45 -1.47
C SER A 30 -2.78 -8.27 -0.02
N TRP A 31 -1.76 -7.45 0.18
CA TRP A 31 -1.31 -7.06 1.51
C TRP A 31 -2.14 -5.87 1.98
N LEU A 32 -2.59 -5.93 3.22
CA LEU A 32 -3.25 -4.83 3.91
C LEU A 32 -2.85 -4.88 5.38
N ASP A 33 -2.30 -3.78 5.89
CA ASP A 33 -2.07 -3.59 7.31
C ASP A 33 -3.40 -3.25 8.00
N ASN A 34 -3.51 -3.59 9.28
CA ASN A 34 -4.78 -3.56 10.01
C ASN A 34 -5.29 -2.16 10.36
N ASP A 35 -4.47 -1.14 10.18
CA ASP A 35 -4.76 0.28 10.42
C ASP A 35 -4.92 1.09 9.14
N ASP A 36 -4.74 0.47 7.97
CA ASP A 36 -4.85 1.10 6.67
C ASP A 36 -6.19 0.83 5.98
N VAL A 37 -6.43 1.50 4.85
CA VAL A 37 -7.68 1.42 4.12
C VAL A 37 -7.49 1.17 2.63
N LEU A 38 -8.42 0.42 2.05
CA LEU A 38 -8.52 0.22 0.61
C LEU A 38 -9.74 0.96 0.05
N GLY A 39 -9.59 1.56 -1.10
CA GLY A 39 -10.69 2.22 -1.79
C GLY A 39 -11.79 1.22 -2.21
N CYS A 40 -13.04 1.66 -2.23
CA CYS A 40 -14.19 0.81 -2.58
C CYS A 40 -14.02 0.10 -3.93
N ASN A 41 -13.30 0.73 -4.87
CA ASN A 41 -13.01 0.16 -6.19
C ASN A 41 -11.71 -0.67 -6.25
N TYR A 42 -10.96 -0.77 -5.14
CA TYR A 42 -9.66 -1.44 -5.13
C TYR A 42 -9.73 -2.87 -5.68
N MET A 43 -10.62 -3.70 -5.13
CA MET A 43 -10.73 -5.10 -5.54
C MET A 43 -11.14 -5.28 -7.01
N ALA A 44 -12.04 -4.42 -7.50
CA ALA A 44 -12.45 -4.45 -8.91
C ALA A 44 -11.29 -4.07 -9.84
N THR A 45 -10.54 -3.04 -9.49
CA THR A 45 -9.38 -2.55 -10.26
C THR A 45 -8.26 -3.60 -10.25
N VAL A 46 -7.91 -4.12 -9.07
CA VAL A 46 -6.91 -5.19 -8.90
C VAL A 46 -7.26 -6.41 -9.75
N ARG A 47 -8.53 -6.85 -9.73
CA ARG A 47 -8.98 -7.99 -10.55
C ARG A 47 -8.84 -7.72 -12.04
N ASN A 48 -9.21 -6.55 -12.51
CA ASN A 48 -9.13 -6.19 -13.92
C ASN A 48 -7.68 -6.11 -14.41
N ASP A 49 -6.78 -5.52 -13.62
CA ASP A 49 -5.38 -5.39 -13.97
C ASP A 49 -4.65 -6.75 -13.91
N ALA A 50 -4.96 -7.58 -12.91
CA ALA A 50 -4.39 -8.91 -12.79
C ALA A 50 -4.69 -9.83 -13.98
N GLN A 51 -5.80 -9.61 -14.70
CA GLN A 51 -6.13 -10.37 -15.91
C GLN A 51 -5.06 -10.22 -17.00
N ARG A 52 -4.38 -9.06 -17.03
CA ARG A 52 -3.35 -8.71 -18.03
C ARG A 52 -1.95 -9.09 -17.59
N LEU A 53 -1.77 -9.52 -16.34
CA LEU A 53 -0.48 -9.87 -15.78
C LEU A 53 -0.27 -11.38 -15.81
N CYS A 54 0.98 -11.80 -16.01
CA CYS A 54 1.37 -13.21 -15.90
C CYS A 54 1.40 -13.65 -14.44
N GLY A 55 1.17 -14.93 -14.18
CA GLY A 55 1.34 -15.53 -12.85
C GLY A 55 2.73 -15.27 -12.26
N GLY A 56 2.79 -15.19 -10.94
CA GLY A 56 4.01 -14.84 -10.20
C GLY A 56 4.36 -13.35 -10.19
N THR A 57 3.49 -12.49 -10.72
CA THR A 57 3.74 -11.04 -10.78
C THR A 57 3.24 -10.35 -9.51
N PHE A 58 4.10 -9.55 -8.89
CA PHE A 58 3.73 -8.56 -7.89
C PHE A 58 3.38 -7.25 -8.56
N PHE A 59 2.33 -6.60 -8.10
CA PHE A 59 1.96 -5.29 -8.62
C PHE A 59 1.39 -4.41 -7.52
N PHE A 60 1.54 -3.11 -7.69
CA PHE A 60 1.10 -2.10 -6.74
C PHE A 60 0.78 -0.81 -7.47
N TYR A 61 -0.03 0.02 -6.84
CA TYR A 61 -0.44 1.31 -7.37
C TYR A 61 0.40 2.40 -6.72
N LYS A 62 1.06 3.20 -7.56
CA LYS A 62 2.00 4.23 -7.12
C LYS A 62 1.35 5.30 -6.25
N ARG A 63 0.12 5.70 -6.61
CA ARG A 63 -0.57 6.83 -5.97
C ARG A 63 -1.61 6.36 -4.97
N GLY A 64 -1.66 7.05 -3.83
CA GLY A 64 -2.66 6.84 -2.80
C GLY A 64 -2.75 8.04 -1.87
N LEU A 65 -3.36 7.84 -0.73
CA LEU A 65 -3.51 8.87 0.28
C LEU A 65 -2.69 8.55 1.53
N GLN A 66 -2.25 9.60 2.20
CA GLN A 66 -1.82 9.54 3.59
C GLN A 66 -2.79 10.40 4.41
N TYR A 67 -3.57 9.76 5.28
CA TYR A 67 -4.60 10.40 6.09
C TYR A 67 -4.14 10.57 7.53
N PHE A 68 -4.01 11.80 7.97
CA PHE A 68 -3.62 12.17 9.32
C PHE A 68 -4.85 12.25 10.21
N LEU A 69 -5.14 11.14 10.91
CA LEU A 69 -6.38 10.94 11.66
C LEU A 69 -6.64 12.01 12.72
N LYS A 70 -5.64 12.37 13.52
CA LYS A 70 -5.77 13.35 14.60
C LYS A 70 -5.93 14.78 14.07
N GLN A 71 -5.18 15.12 13.03
CA GLN A 71 -5.19 16.43 12.41
C GLN A 71 -6.30 16.59 11.39
N ASN A 72 -6.96 15.51 11.01
CA ASN A 72 -8.07 15.44 10.08
C ASN A 72 -7.79 16.12 8.72
N TYR A 73 -6.62 15.88 8.15
CA TYR A 73 -6.30 16.23 6.76
C TYR A 73 -5.65 15.07 6.03
N ALA A 74 -5.64 15.13 4.71
CA ALA A 74 -5.01 14.10 3.89
C ALA A 74 -4.12 14.69 2.80
N LEU A 75 -3.13 13.89 2.40
CA LEU A 75 -2.22 14.18 1.31
C LEU A 75 -2.42 13.13 0.22
N TRP A 76 -2.46 13.56 -1.03
CA TRP A 76 -2.11 12.71 -2.15
C TRP A 76 -0.60 12.50 -2.13
N ILE A 77 -0.18 11.26 -2.26
CA ILE A 77 1.24 10.91 -2.31
C ILE A 77 1.53 9.94 -3.45
N SER A 78 2.72 10.05 -4.01
CA SER A 78 3.32 9.00 -4.85
C SER A 78 4.32 8.23 -4.02
N PHE A 79 4.02 6.96 -3.76
CA PHE A 79 4.88 6.10 -2.97
C PHE A 79 5.13 4.77 -3.70
N PRO A 80 6.20 4.69 -4.51
CA PRO A 80 6.43 3.55 -5.40
C PRO A 80 6.73 2.23 -4.69
N ASN A 81 7.18 2.28 -3.45
CA ASN A 81 7.48 1.08 -2.65
C ASN A 81 6.51 0.95 -1.47
N ASN A 82 5.24 1.26 -1.71
CA ASN A 82 4.22 1.12 -0.67
C ASN A 82 3.93 -0.35 -0.36
N HIS A 83 3.30 -0.57 0.78
CA HIS A 83 2.94 -1.92 1.25
C HIS A 83 1.61 -2.44 0.70
N PHE A 84 0.85 -1.63 -0.03
CA PHE A 84 -0.39 -2.05 -0.71
C PHE A 84 -0.08 -2.84 -1.98
N VAL A 85 0.61 -3.95 -1.81
CA VAL A 85 1.07 -4.81 -2.88
C VAL A 85 0.10 -5.97 -3.09
N SER A 86 -0.14 -6.30 -4.35
CA SER A 86 -0.89 -7.49 -4.74
C SER A 86 0.01 -8.45 -5.51
N ARG A 87 -0.32 -9.73 -5.44
CA ARG A 87 0.31 -10.78 -6.24
C ARG A 87 -0.75 -11.54 -7.00
N VAL A 88 -0.51 -11.77 -8.29
CA VAL A 88 -1.31 -12.66 -9.12
C VAL A 88 -0.56 -13.97 -9.34
N GLU A 89 -1.27 -15.09 -9.20
CA GLU A 89 -0.79 -16.43 -9.50
C GLU A 89 -1.72 -17.10 -10.49
N ASP A 90 -1.14 -17.82 -11.46
CA ASP A 90 -1.90 -18.77 -12.28
C ASP A 90 -2.13 -20.02 -11.42
N PHE A 91 -3.39 -20.39 -11.25
CA PHE A 91 -3.77 -21.48 -10.36
C PHE A 91 -4.18 -22.71 -11.15
N THR A 92 -3.59 -23.84 -10.77
CA THR A 92 -4.01 -25.17 -11.21
C THR A 92 -4.16 -26.06 -9.98
N VAL A 93 -5.17 -26.95 -9.98
CA VAL A 93 -5.36 -27.89 -8.87
C VAL A 93 -4.10 -28.72 -8.65
N GLY A 94 -3.65 -28.79 -7.41
CA GLY A 94 -2.42 -29.48 -7.02
C GLY A 94 -1.13 -28.66 -7.17
N SER A 95 -1.20 -27.42 -7.68
CA SER A 95 -0.07 -26.50 -7.62
C SER A 95 0.05 -25.87 -6.24
N HIS A 96 1.29 -25.63 -5.80
CA HIS A 96 1.53 -24.82 -4.60
C HIS A 96 1.24 -23.35 -4.90
N LEU A 97 0.23 -22.81 -4.21
CA LEU A 97 -0.08 -21.40 -4.29
C LEU A 97 0.97 -20.58 -3.54
N LYS A 98 1.47 -19.55 -4.20
CA LYS A 98 2.33 -18.54 -3.58
C LYS A 98 1.52 -17.28 -3.35
N THR A 99 1.58 -16.75 -2.14
CA THR A 99 0.82 -15.55 -1.76
C THR A 99 1.71 -14.31 -1.77
N VAL A 100 1.10 -13.15 -1.61
CA VAL A 100 1.81 -11.88 -1.42
C VAL A 100 2.79 -11.91 -0.23
N TYR A 101 2.59 -12.83 0.72
CA TYR A 101 3.43 -13.00 1.91
C TYR A 101 4.66 -13.92 1.69
N GLU A 102 4.88 -14.45 0.49
CA GLU A 102 5.98 -15.40 0.23
C GLU A 102 7.35 -14.90 0.72
N PHE A 103 7.61 -13.62 0.63
CA PHE A 103 8.86 -13.01 1.03
C PHE A 103 8.84 -12.35 2.42
N GLY A 104 7.77 -12.54 3.17
CA GLY A 104 7.61 -12.09 4.56
C GLY A 104 7.32 -10.60 4.71
N THR A 105 7.87 -9.72 3.88
CA THR A 105 7.62 -8.28 3.92
C THR A 105 7.80 -7.62 2.56
N HIS A 106 6.99 -6.60 2.27
CA HIS A 106 7.03 -5.84 1.02
C HIS A 106 8.38 -5.13 0.78
N TYR A 107 9.15 -4.81 1.81
CA TYR A 107 10.48 -4.17 1.69
C TYR A 107 11.50 -4.98 0.88
N TYR A 108 11.36 -6.31 0.85
CA TYR A 108 12.28 -7.15 0.09
C TYR A 108 11.98 -7.15 -1.40
N LEU A 109 10.75 -6.86 -1.82
CA LEU A 109 10.35 -6.92 -3.22
C LEU A 109 11.18 -5.99 -4.10
N SER A 110 11.47 -4.77 -3.63
CA SER A 110 12.29 -3.79 -4.37
C SER A 110 13.78 -4.14 -4.44
N ARG A 111 14.23 -5.08 -3.61
CA ARG A 111 15.65 -5.50 -3.53
C ARG A 111 15.93 -6.84 -4.22
N MET A 112 14.91 -7.57 -4.59
CA MET A 112 15.03 -8.87 -5.24
C MET A 112 15.02 -8.71 -6.76
N GLY A 113 16.20 -8.74 -7.40
CA GLY A 113 16.37 -8.57 -8.84
C GLY A 113 15.67 -9.62 -9.72
N ASN A 114 15.18 -10.71 -9.13
CA ASN A 114 14.52 -11.83 -9.84
C ASN A 114 13.01 -11.84 -9.65
N VAL A 115 12.44 -10.90 -8.90
CA VAL A 115 11.00 -10.82 -8.68
C VAL A 115 10.38 -9.93 -9.74
N ARG A 116 9.42 -10.49 -10.49
CA ARG A 116 8.63 -9.68 -11.42
C ARG A 116 7.72 -8.76 -10.62
N SER A 117 8.00 -7.45 -10.67
CA SER A 117 7.15 -6.44 -10.06
C SER A 117 6.76 -5.38 -11.08
N VAL A 118 5.51 -4.92 -11.02
CA VAL A 118 4.97 -3.90 -11.90
C VAL A 118 4.31 -2.81 -11.07
N MET A 119 4.69 -1.59 -11.34
CA MET A 119 4.05 -0.42 -10.77
C MET A 119 3.00 0.10 -11.75
N LEU A 120 1.76 0.20 -11.29
CA LEU A 120 0.62 0.66 -12.07
C LEU A 120 0.26 2.10 -11.68
N ASP A 121 -0.12 2.89 -12.66
CA ASP A 121 -0.67 4.21 -12.41
C ASP A 121 -2.18 4.11 -12.18
N THR A 122 -2.67 4.90 -11.23
CA THR A 122 -4.11 5.08 -11.01
C THR A 122 -4.63 6.22 -11.87
N LYS A 123 -5.93 6.21 -12.17
CA LYS A 123 -6.62 7.40 -12.68
C LYS A 123 -6.48 8.54 -11.66
N ASP A 124 -6.35 9.76 -12.17
CA ASP A 124 -5.83 10.90 -11.42
C ASP A 124 -6.59 11.31 -10.13
N ASP A 125 -7.84 10.90 -9.96
CA ASP A 125 -8.70 11.39 -8.88
C ASP A 125 -9.33 10.28 -8.02
N GLU A 126 -8.92 9.03 -8.20
CA GLU A 126 -9.50 7.89 -7.50
C GLU A 126 -8.42 7.14 -6.72
N PRO A 127 -8.28 7.41 -5.39
CA PRO A 127 -7.30 6.74 -4.58
C PRO A 127 -7.73 5.29 -4.33
N LEU A 128 -6.83 4.35 -4.62
CA LEU A 128 -7.08 2.93 -4.41
C LEU A 128 -6.67 2.47 -3.02
N TRP A 129 -5.77 3.19 -2.36
CA TRP A 129 -5.29 2.87 -1.03
C TRP A 129 -5.05 4.13 -0.20
N GLY A 130 -5.09 3.97 1.11
CA GLY A 130 -4.82 5.03 2.07
C GLY A 130 -4.10 4.53 3.30
N GLU A 131 -2.92 5.12 3.57
CA GLU A 131 -2.17 4.94 4.81
C GLU A 131 -2.77 5.85 5.87
N VAL A 132 -3.22 5.28 6.98
CA VAL A 132 -3.80 6.05 8.09
C VAL A 132 -2.73 6.34 9.14
N VAL A 133 -2.35 7.59 9.27
CA VAL A 133 -1.36 8.05 10.24
C VAL A 133 -2.04 8.40 11.55
N HIS A 134 -1.73 7.66 12.61
CA HIS A 134 -2.23 7.89 13.97
C HIS A 134 -1.10 7.78 15.00
N GLU A 135 -1.37 8.11 16.26
CA GLU A 135 -0.34 8.21 17.31
C GLU A 135 0.36 6.89 17.65
N ARG A 136 -0.22 5.75 17.27
CA ARG A 136 0.28 4.41 17.57
C ARG A 136 0.99 3.74 16.39
N ASN A 137 1.10 4.38 15.24
CA ASN A 137 1.87 3.82 14.13
C ASN A 137 3.35 3.72 14.52
N VAL A 138 3.98 2.65 14.07
CA VAL A 138 5.42 2.43 14.25
C VAL A 138 6.23 3.47 13.48
N ASP A 139 5.74 3.87 12.32
CA ASP A 139 6.34 4.91 11.47
C ASP A 139 5.31 6.01 11.17
N ASN A 140 5.43 7.13 11.89
CA ASN A 140 4.54 8.29 11.76
C ASN A 140 5.10 9.36 10.81
N ASP A 141 6.15 9.05 10.05
CA ASP A 141 6.77 10.03 9.18
C ASP A 141 5.91 10.29 7.94
N VAL A 142 5.80 11.57 7.57
CA VAL A 142 5.18 11.97 6.32
C VAL A 142 5.96 11.36 5.16
N LYS A 143 5.31 10.60 4.31
CA LYS A 143 5.92 10.10 3.08
C LYS A 143 6.01 11.27 2.09
N MET A 144 7.16 11.93 2.06
CA MET A 144 7.38 13.05 1.15
C MET A 144 7.73 12.54 -0.24
N SER A 145 6.79 12.67 -1.16
CA SER A 145 7.06 12.64 -2.59
C SER A 145 7.13 14.06 -3.14
N LEU A 146 7.89 14.28 -4.21
CA LEU A 146 8.00 15.61 -4.83
C LEU A 146 6.68 16.11 -5.43
N ASP A 147 5.73 15.21 -5.63
CA ASP A 147 4.42 15.43 -6.22
C ASP A 147 3.26 15.34 -5.21
N PHE A 148 3.55 15.50 -3.92
CA PHE A 148 2.48 15.54 -2.93
C PHE A 148 1.56 16.75 -3.14
N ARG A 149 0.27 16.55 -2.88
CA ARG A 149 -0.72 17.62 -2.87
C ARG A 149 -1.72 17.43 -1.73
N PHE A 150 -2.21 18.51 -1.14
CA PHE A 150 -3.30 18.43 -0.18
C PHE A 150 -4.58 18.00 -0.87
N VAL A 151 -5.31 17.10 -0.21
CA VAL A 151 -6.67 16.75 -0.60
C VAL A 151 -7.54 17.99 -0.38
N ARG A 152 -8.30 18.38 -1.40
CA ARG A 152 -9.19 19.55 -1.38
C ARG A 152 -10.66 19.17 -1.37
N ASP A 153 -10.95 17.93 -1.65
CA ASP A 153 -12.30 17.39 -1.59
C ASP A 153 -12.51 16.75 -0.21
N SER A 154 -13.43 17.34 0.57
CA SER A 154 -13.76 16.85 1.91
C SER A 154 -14.47 15.49 1.89
N GLU A 155 -15.08 15.14 0.75
CA GLU A 155 -15.84 13.90 0.59
C GLU A 155 -14.97 12.74 0.08
N LEU A 156 -13.70 12.99 -0.24
CA LEU A 156 -12.82 11.97 -0.80
C LEU A 156 -12.69 10.73 0.09
N LEU A 157 -12.82 10.87 1.41
CA LEU A 157 -12.80 9.73 2.32
C LEU A 157 -13.98 8.78 2.13
N SER A 158 -15.05 9.20 1.47
CA SER A 158 -16.16 8.32 1.11
C SER A 158 -15.73 7.19 0.16
N CYS A 159 -14.67 7.41 -0.64
CA CYS A 159 -14.07 6.38 -1.48
C CYS A 159 -13.54 5.18 -0.67
N PHE A 160 -13.31 5.36 0.62
CA PHE A 160 -12.89 4.33 1.57
C PHE A 160 -14.02 3.91 2.52
N ALA A 161 -15.27 4.24 2.22
CA ALA A 161 -16.42 4.07 3.11
C ALA A 161 -16.24 4.73 4.49
N LEU A 162 -15.39 5.76 4.59
CA LEU A 162 -15.17 6.51 5.83
C LEU A 162 -16.11 7.72 5.86
N ASN A 163 -17.03 7.72 6.83
CA ASN A 163 -17.96 8.84 7.02
C ASN A 163 -17.30 9.96 7.85
N ARG A 164 -16.33 10.65 7.26
CA ARG A 164 -15.62 11.77 7.88
C ARG A 164 -15.40 12.88 6.86
N THR A 165 -15.55 14.11 7.33
CA THR A 165 -15.26 15.32 6.54
C THR A 165 -13.85 15.79 6.85
N LEU A 166 -13.01 15.92 5.82
CA LEU A 166 -11.65 16.43 5.96
C LEU A 166 -11.64 17.93 6.24
N ASN A 167 -10.64 18.38 6.99
CA ASN A 167 -10.30 19.79 7.02
C ASN A 167 -9.44 20.12 5.79
N VAL A 168 -10.05 20.78 4.82
CA VAL A 168 -9.42 21.17 3.55
C VAL A 168 -8.91 22.62 3.53
N GLY A 169 -8.98 23.32 4.66
CA GLY A 169 -8.47 24.68 4.80
C GLY A 169 -6.98 24.75 4.53
N ARG A 170 -6.57 25.49 3.48
CA ARG A 170 -5.19 25.54 3.01
C ARG A 170 -4.20 25.94 4.11
N LEU A 171 -4.49 27.00 4.87
CA LEU A 171 -3.61 27.46 5.95
C LEU A 171 -3.51 26.41 7.07
N TYR A 172 -4.62 25.78 7.43
CA TYR A 172 -4.64 24.71 8.41
C TYR A 172 -3.75 23.54 7.96
N CYS A 173 -3.96 23.02 6.77
CA CYS A 173 -3.17 21.91 6.25
C CYS A 173 -1.67 22.22 6.25
N TRP A 174 -1.29 23.40 5.77
CA TRP A 174 0.12 23.83 5.79
C TRP A 174 0.68 23.95 7.21
N SER A 175 -0.09 24.50 8.15
CA SER A 175 0.37 24.66 9.54
C SER A 175 0.65 23.31 10.22
N ARG A 176 -0.07 22.25 9.85
CA ARG A 176 0.11 20.90 10.38
C ARG A 176 1.18 20.10 9.65
N PHE A 177 1.27 20.28 8.35
CA PHE A 177 2.23 19.58 7.50
C PHE A 177 3.67 20.10 7.67
N LEU A 178 3.86 21.41 7.75
CA LEU A 178 5.19 22.02 7.73
C LEU A 178 6.14 21.52 8.84
N PRO A 179 5.72 21.33 10.11
CA PRO A 179 6.60 20.78 11.14
C PRO A 179 7.08 19.35 10.80
N HIS A 180 6.21 18.52 10.23
CA HIS A 180 6.57 17.17 9.79
C HIS A 180 7.52 17.20 8.61
N ALA A 181 7.25 18.04 7.61
CA ALA A 181 8.10 18.21 6.44
C ALA A 181 9.52 18.67 6.84
N ILE A 182 9.63 19.63 7.75
CA ILE A 182 10.92 20.10 8.28
C ILE A 182 11.65 18.97 8.99
N LYS A 183 10.97 18.19 9.84
CA LYS A 183 11.55 17.06 10.54
C LYS A 183 12.13 16.04 9.55
N VAL A 184 11.35 15.65 8.52
CA VAL A 184 11.80 14.70 7.49
C VAL A 184 12.96 15.26 6.69
N PHE A 185 12.91 16.53 6.32
CA PHE A 185 14.01 17.22 5.64
C PHE A 185 15.30 17.20 6.46
N LEU A 186 15.22 17.56 7.76
CA LEU A 186 16.38 17.55 8.65
C LEU A 186 16.96 16.14 8.82
N LYS A 187 16.13 15.12 8.98
CA LYS A 187 16.58 13.71 9.00
C LYS A 187 17.33 13.36 7.72
N HIS A 188 16.82 13.78 6.56
CA HIS A 188 17.46 13.49 5.28
C HIS A 188 18.81 14.21 5.11
N VAL A 189 18.91 15.47 5.54
CA VAL A 189 20.17 16.22 5.56
C VAL A 189 21.17 15.57 6.51
N GLN A 190 20.75 15.23 7.72
CA GLN A 190 21.59 14.53 8.68
C GLN A 190 22.13 13.22 8.10
N TRP A 191 21.26 12.42 7.49
CA TRP A 191 21.69 11.18 6.85
C TRP A 191 22.73 11.40 5.75
N LYS A 192 22.56 12.41 4.90
CA LYS A 192 23.55 12.75 3.86
C LYS A 192 24.90 13.16 4.46
N LEU A 193 24.89 13.87 5.59
CA LEU A 193 26.11 14.35 6.22
C LEU A 193 26.85 13.27 7.03
N THR A 194 26.13 12.38 7.69
CA THR A 194 26.72 11.38 8.61
C THR A 194 27.00 10.03 7.94
N GLY A 195 26.47 9.79 6.75
CA GLY A 195 26.59 8.49 6.07
C GLY A 195 25.83 7.34 6.79
N HIS A 196 25.21 7.63 7.91
CA HIS A 196 24.44 6.63 8.65
C HIS A 196 23.03 6.56 8.06
N LYS A 197 22.76 5.46 7.35
CA LYS A 197 21.37 5.04 7.10
C LYS A 197 20.79 4.72 8.48
N MET A 198 19.92 5.59 8.99
CA MET A 198 19.04 5.16 10.07
C MET A 198 18.27 3.96 9.53
N GLY A 199 18.34 2.83 10.23
CA GLY A 199 17.61 1.63 9.85
C GLY A 199 16.12 1.99 9.74
N LEU A 200 15.61 1.81 8.54
CA LEU A 200 14.20 1.68 8.24
C LEU A 200 13.84 0.22 8.44
#